data_b27119e7c630519e578b1b51ddc59edc
#
_entry.id   b27119e7c630519e578b1b51ddc59edc
#
_cell.length_a   1.000
_cell.length_b   1.000
_cell.length_c   1.000
_cell.angle_alpha   90.00
_cell.angle_beta   90.00
_cell.angle_gamma   90.00
#
_symmetry.space_group_name_H-M   'P 1'
#
loop_
_entity.id
_entity.type
_entity.pdbx_description
1 polymer ?
#
loop_
_entity_poly.entity_id
_entity_poly.type
_entity_poly.pdbx_seq_one_letter_code
_entity_poly.pdbx_strand_id
1 'polypeptide(L)'
;MPANTPHPVSSPIAVTLSGSGLAFAESVHGPEFRMADRVDPFHKILYVLQGRIEFFEADQTKPRPVGKGAAVYVNANARHKFTDTEPSTLLLLCFTREFLARDDDLGRLWHRLTRGAGSALQPGGAWSTRFEALWRFGLVEQTGIQPGREIALRATAETMLVTLARLPAEISPDLAGRRVAGVVRDLAATFYEPWSLDRACARAGMSRRHFSKLFRAHTGRSFLDHLTELRLTHAARLLEENRHSIIGAAFSSGYGDLSHFYRLFRTRFGHPPRTWLEKRQDERVLQRK
;
A
#
# COMPACT_ATOMS: atom_id res chain seq x y z
N MET A 1 4.68 -10.08 -45.89
CA MET A 1 4.37 -10.59 -44.55
C MET A 1 5.68 -10.84 -43.87
N PRO A 2 6.13 -10.10 -42.83
CA PRO A 2 7.34 -10.42 -42.10
C PRO A 2 7.12 -11.73 -41.34
N ALA A 3 8.07 -12.65 -41.46
CA ALA A 3 8.08 -13.94 -40.78
C ALA A 3 8.05 -13.71 -39.26
N ASN A 4 7.07 -14.35 -38.62
CA ASN A 4 6.92 -14.37 -37.17
C ASN A 4 8.04 -15.22 -36.58
N THR A 5 9.20 -14.64 -36.35
CA THR A 5 10.32 -15.30 -35.68
C THR A 5 9.88 -15.53 -34.22
N PRO A 6 9.85 -16.76 -33.72
CA PRO A 6 9.46 -16.99 -32.34
C PRO A 6 10.48 -16.33 -31.41
N HIS A 7 10.01 -15.39 -30.60
CA HIS A 7 10.86 -14.74 -29.60
C HIS A 7 11.45 -15.79 -28.63
N PRO A 8 12.74 -15.70 -28.29
CA PRO A 8 13.37 -16.67 -27.44
C PRO A 8 12.71 -16.68 -26.05
N VAL A 9 12.33 -17.85 -25.59
CA VAL A 9 11.83 -18.06 -24.23
C VAL A 9 13.03 -18.01 -23.30
N SER A 10 13.01 -17.06 -22.35
CA SER A 10 14.10 -16.87 -21.41
C SER A 10 14.01 -17.86 -20.25
N SER A 11 15.14 -18.50 -19.93
CA SER A 11 15.24 -19.34 -18.73
C SER A 11 15.12 -18.48 -17.48
N PRO A 12 14.36 -18.92 -16.47
CA PRO A 12 14.20 -18.18 -15.22
C PRO A 12 15.55 -18.04 -14.48
N ILE A 13 15.78 -16.84 -13.90
CA ILE A 13 16.95 -16.62 -13.04
C ILE A 13 16.83 -17.53 -11.80
N ALA A 14 17.92 -18.22 -11.45
CA ALA A 14 17.99 -18.98 -10.22
C ALA A 14 17.95 -18.05 -9.01
N VAL A 15 17.06 -18.32 -8.07
CA VAL A 15 16.94 -17.57 -6.81
C VAL A 15 17.64 -18.37 -5.72
N THR A 16 18.68 -17.78 -5.10
CA THR A 16 19.36 -18.37 -3.94
C THR A 16 18.72 -17.81 -2.68
N LEU A 17 18.18 -18.69 -1.83
CA LEU A 17 17.59 -18.32 -0.55
C LEU A 17 18.67 -18.19 0.52
N SER A 18 18.51 -17.24 1.45
CA SER A 18 19.37 -17.06 2.61
C SER A 18 19.19 -18.19 3.63
N GLY A 19 19.99 -18.20 4.70
CA GLY A 19 19.85 -19.14 5.82
C GLY A 19 18.51 -19.07 6.53
N SER A 20 17.82 -17.92 6.48
CA SER A 20 16.45 -17.74 6.98
C SER A 20 15.37 -18.26 6.03
N GLY A 21 15.73 -18.77 4.86
CA GLY A 21 14.80 -19.24 3.84
C GLY A 21 14.14 -18.12 3.05
N LEU A 22 14.79 -16.95 2.93
CA LEU A 22 14.28 -15.76 2.27
C LEU A 22 15.20 -15.32 1.13
N ALA A 23 14.61 -14.71 0.10
CA ALA A 23 15.34 -13.94 -0.90
C ALA A 23 14.52 -12.76 -1.40
N PHE A 24 15.17 -11.62 -1.51
CA PHE A 24 14.67 -10.44 -2.21
C PHE A 24 15.37 -10.37 -3.56
N ALA A 25 14.64 -10.12 -4.62
CA ALA A 25 15.22 -9.99 -5.96
C ALA A 25 14.49 -8.90 -6.77
N GLU A 26 15.21 -8.34 -7.73
CA GLU A 26 14.67 -7.45 -8.74
C GLU A 26 14.92 -8.07 -10.11
N SER A 27 13.93 -8.05 -10.98
CA SER A 27 14.01 -8.56 -12.33
C SER A 27 13.55 -7.49 -13.30
N VAL A 28 14.43 -7.12 -14.23
CA VAL A 28 14.16 -6.10 -15.25
C VAL A 28 14.08 -6.79 -16.60
N HIS A 29 13.01 -6.55 -17.33
CA HIS A 29 12.73 -7.19 -18.60
C HIS A 29 12.53 -6.16 -19.71
N GLY A 30 13.03 -6.50 -20.91
CA GLY A 30 12.73 -5.78 -22.13
C GLY A 30 11.30 -6.06 -22.65
N PRO A 31 10.85 -5.33 -23.68
CA PRO A 31 9.58 -5.62 -24.32
C PRO A 31 9.59 -7.05 -24.88
N GLU A 32 8.44 -7.72 -24.86
CA GLU A 32 8.25 -9.08 -25.39
C GLU A 32 8.97 -10.21 -24.64
N PHE A 33 9.42 -9.95 -23.40
CA PHE A 33 9.98 -11.00 -22.56
C PHE A 33 8.94 -12.11 -22.31
N ARG A 34 9.38 -13.37 -22.47
CA ARG A 34 8.54 -14.55 -22.20
C ARG A 34 9.30 -15.48 -21.26
N MET A 35 8.76 -15.65 -20.07
CA MET A 35 9.28 -16.60 -19.11
C MET A 35 8.82 -18.01 -19.46
N ALA A 36 9.75 -18.99 -19.44
CA ALA A 36 9.39 -20.41 -19.52
C ALA A 36 8.48 -20.83 -18.35
N ASP A 37 7.71 -21.89 -18.56
CA ASP A 37 6.97 -22.51 -17.46
C ASP A 37 7.91 -22.84 -16.31
N ARG A 38 7.54 -22.43 -15.11
CA ARG A 38 8.36 -22.56 -13.91
C ARG A 38 7.60 -23.19 -12.75
N VAL A 39 8.30 -24.04 -12.02
CA VAL A 39 7.88 -24.61 -10.74
C VAL A 39 9.01 -24.40 -9.75
N ASP A 40 8.74 -23.78 -8.62
CA ASP A 40 9.75 -23.54 -7.58
C ASP A 40 9.33 -24.18 -6.26
N PRO A 41 10.28 -24.68 -5.46
CA PRO A 41 9.97 -25.31 -4.17
C PRO A 41 9.65 -24.32 -3.06
N PHE A 42 9.52 -23.02 -3.37
CA PHE A 42 9.27 -21.95 -2.44
C PHE A 42 8.11 -21.06 -2.89
N HIS A 43 7.53 -20.31 -1.97
CA HIS A 43 6.49 -19.32 -2.23
C HIS A 43 7.08 -18.03 -2.77
N LYS A 44 6.28 -17.27 -3.53
CA LYS A 44 6.68 -15.98 -4.08
C LYS A 44 5.60 -14.92 -3.97
N ILE A 45 6.04 -13.70 -3.78
CA ILE A 45 5.29 -12.49 -4.08
C ILE A 45 6.01 -11.81 -5.23
N LEU A 46 5.29 -11.60 -6.34
CA LEU A 46 5.75 -10.78 -7.46
C LEU A 46 5.01 -9.45 -7.42
N TYR A 47 5.74 -8.35 -7.31
CA TYR A 47 5.20 -7.00 -7.33
C TYR A 47 5.65 -6.28 -8.59
N VAL A 48 4.72 -5.72 -9.36
CA VAL A 48 5.03 -4.98 -10.58
C VAL A 48 5.37 -3.53 -10.21
N LEU A 49 6.66 -3.21 -10.19
CA LEU A 49 7.17 -1.86 -9.92
C LEU A 49 6.91 -0.92 -11.11
N GLN A 50 7.15 -1.40 -12.31
CA GLN A 50 6.90 -0.70 -13.57
C GLN A 50 6.41 -1.66 -14.63
N GLY A 51 5.69 -1.14 -15.64
CA GLY A 51 5.20 -1.92 -16.76
C GLY A 51 3.95 -2.74 -16.45
N ARG A 52 3.74 -3.74 -17.30
CA ARG A 52 2.59 -4.66 -17.24
C ARG A 52 3.01 -6.04 -17.73
N ILE A 53 2.54 -7.06 -17.03
CA ILE A 53 2.73 -8.46 -17.40
C ILE A 53 1.39 -9.15 -17.63
N GLU A 54 1.39 -10.21 -18.41
CA GLU A 54 0.34 -11.21 -18.49
C GLU A 54 0.78 -12.44 -17.71
N PHE A 55 0.11 -12.71 -16.60
CA PHE A 55 0.44 -13.81 -15.69
C PHE A 55 -0.46 -15.00 -15.95
N PHE A 56 0.16 -16.18 -16.05
CA PHE A 56 -0.52 -17.47 -16.24
C PHE A 56 -0.25 -18.35 -15.02
N GLU A 57 -1.32 -18.87 -14.44
CA GLU A 57 -1.27 -19.73 -13.25
C GLU A 57 -1.72 -21.14 -13.63
N ALA A 58 -0.92 -22.14 -13.27
CA ALA A 58 -1.19 -23.56 -13.52
C ALA A 58 -1.62 -23.82 -14.98
N ASP A 59 -2.75 -24.52 -15.13
CA ASP A 59 -3.28 -24.91 -16.44
C ASP A 59 -4.27 -23.89 -17.02
N GLN A 60 -4.29 -22.66 -16.49
CA GLN A 60 -5.18 -21.60 -17.02
C GLN A 60 -4.70 -21.15 -18.40
N THR A 61 -5.59 -21.25 -19.37
CA THR A 61 -5.33 -20.80 -20.75
C THR A 61 -5.48 -19.29 -20.95
N LYS A 62 -6.20 -18.62 -20.03
CA LYS A 62 -6.42 -17.17 -20.09
C LYS A 62 -5.43 -16.45 -19.17
N PRO A 63 -4.60 -15.55 -19.72
CA PRO A 63 -3.72 -14.73 -18.92
C PRO A 63 -4.50 -13.75 -18.07
N ARG A 64 -3.92 -13.44 -16.90
CA ARG A 64 -4.39 -12.35 -16.06
C ARG A 64 -3.47 -11.15 -16.23
N PRO A 65 -3.98 -9.99 -16.67
CA PRO A 65 -3.17 -8.79 -16.78
C PRO A 65 -2.84 -8.25 -15.37
N VAL A 66 -1.55 -8.00 -15.13
CA VAL A 66 -1.03 -7.47 -13.86
C VAL A 66 -0.22 -6.23 -14.18
N GLY A 67 -0.69 -5.09 -13.74
CA GLY A 67 -0.06 -3.80 -14.01
C GLY A 67 0.70 -3.24 -12.81
N LYS A 68 1.32 -2.08 -13.02
CA LYS A 68 2.07 -1.34 -12.00
C LYS A 68 1.33 -1.26 -10.66
N GLY A 69 2.04 -1.54 -9.58
CA GLY A 69 1.53 -1.49 -8.21
C GLY A 69 0.70 -2.72 -7.81
N ALA A 70 0.61 -3.74 -8.66
CA ALA A 70 -0.08 -4.98 -8.33
C ALA A 70 0.89 -6.05 -7.84
N ALA A 71 0.41 -6.92 -6.94
CA ALA A 71 1.16 -8.07 -6.45
C ALA A 71 0.45 -9.38 -6.83
N VAL A 72 1.24 -10.38 -7.21
CA VAL A 72 0.81 -11.75 -7.48
C VAL A 72 1.43 -12.67 -6.45
N TYR A 73 0.63 -13.62 -5.96
CA TYR A 73 1.07 -14.62 -4.99
C TYR A 73 1.17 -15.98 -5.66
N VAL A 74 2.32 -16.62 -5.53
CA VAL A 74 2.59 -17.95 -6.10
C VAL A 74 2.93 -18.93 -4.97
N ASN A 75 2.17 -20.00 -4.86
CA ASN A 75 2.46 -21.05 -3.89
C ASN A 75 3.68 -21.87 -4.29
N ALA A 76 4.38 -22.41 -3.30
CA ALA A 76 5.44 -23.38 -3.53
C ALA A 76 4.90 -24.56 -4.37
N ASN A 77 5.67 -24.97 -5.37
CA ASN A 77 5.34 -26.01 -6.34
C ASN A 77 4.16 -25.68 -7.29
N ALA A 78 3.66 -24.43 -7.30
CA ALA A 78 2.69 -24.02 -8.29
C ALA A 78 3.37 -23.68 -9.62
N ARG A 79 2.89 -24.29 -10.71
CA ARG A 79 3.35 -23.97 -12.08
C ARG A 79 2.84 -22.60 -12.47
N HIS A 80 3.72 -21.76 -12.99
CA HIS A 80 3.38 -20.42 -13.44
C HIS A 80 4.35 -19.93 -14.51
N LYS A 81 3.88 -18.97 -15.29
CA LYS A 81 4.69 -18.18 -16.23
C LYS A 81 4.12 -16.78 -16.36
N PHE A 82 4.88 -15.90 -16.97
CA PHE A 82 4.36 -14.60 -17.39
C PHE A 82 5.06 -14.14 -18.67
N THR A 83 4.40 -13.23 -19.35
CA THR A 83 4.92 -12.54 -20.53
C THR A 83 4.78 -11.05 -20.32
N ASP A 84 5.74 -10.28 -20.79
CA ASP A 84 5.66 -8.83 -20.73
C ASP A 84 4.93 -8.30 -21.97
N THR A 85 4.01 -7.36 -21.75
CA THR A 85 3.34 -6.62 -22.84
C THR A 85 4.02 -5.27 -23.10
N GLU A 86 4.86 -4.83 -22.17
CA GLU A 86 5.69 -3.63 -22.21
C GLU A 86 6.90 -3.84 -21.31
N PRO A 87 8.00 -3.05 -21.44
CA PRO A 87 9.14 -3.19 -20.53
C PRO A 87 8.70 -3.18 -19.08
N SER A 88 9.14 -4.15 -18.29
CA SER A 88 8.68 -4.30 -16.92
C SER A 88 9.84 -4.41 -15.92
N THR A 89 9.57 -3.99 -14.69
CA THR A 89 10.42 -4.23 -13.53
C THR A 89 9.59 -4.91 -12.44
N LEU A 90 10.02 -6.09 -12.05
CA LEU A 90 9.36 -6.89 -11.02
C LEU A 90 10.23 -6.97 -9.78
N LEU A 91 9.62 -6.80 -8.63
CA LEU A 91 10.24 -7.08 -7.34
C LEU A 91 9.73 -8.43 -6.84
N LEU A 92 10.64 -9.29 -6.40
CA LEU A 92 10.33 -10.64 -5.95
C LEU A 92 10.72 -10.81 -4.48
N LEU A 93 9.78 -11.28 -3.65
CA LEU A 93 10.06 -11.85 -2.35
C LEU A 93 9.79 -13.35 -2.42
N CYS A 94 10.83 -14.15 -2.24
CA CYS A 94 10.77 -15.60 -2.20
C CYS A 94 10.98 -16.09 -0.77
N PHE A 95 10.22 -17.10 -0.35
CA PHE A 95 10.34 -17.66 0.99
C PHE A 95 9.91 -19.13 1.04
N THR A 96 10.56 -19.88 1.93
CA THR A 96 10.33 -21.32 2.08
C THR A 96 9.06 -21.61 2.89
N ARG A 97 8.64 -22.88 2.88
CA ARG A 97 7.56 -23.36 3.75
C ARG A 97 7.95 -23.30 5.22
N GLU A 98 9.21 -23.56 5.53
CA GLU A 98 9.77 -23.50 6.88
C GLU A 98 9.74 -22.09 7.45
N PHE A 99 9.90 -21.05 6.59
CA PHE A 99 9.70 -19.66 7.01
C PHE A 99 8.26 -19.42 7.50
N LEU A 100 7.25 -19.93 6.78
CA LEU A 100 5.84 -19.81 7.20
C LEU A 100 5.51 -20.66 8.43
N ALA A 101 6.16 -21.81 8.58
CA ALA A 101 5.92 -22.74 9.69
C ALA A 101 6.52 -22.26 11.03
N ARG A 102 7.30 -21.17 11.03
CA ARG A 102 7.89 -20.61 12.26
C ARG A 102 6.85 -19.98 13.18
N ASP A 103 5.74 -19.53 12.60
CA ASP A 103 4.65 -18.89 13.31
C ASP A 103 3.33 -19.22 12.61
N ASP A 104 2.38 -19.75 13.37
CA ASP A 104 1.05 -20.12 12.86
C ASP A 104 0.31 -18.92 12.24
N ASP A 105 0.54 -17.70 12.75
CA ASP A 105 -0.05 -16.49 12.18
C ASP A 105 0.48 -16.18 10.78
N LEU A 106 1.77 -16.42 10.51
CA LEU A 106 2.33 -16.27 9.17
C LEU A 106 1.68 -17.22 8.17
N GLY A 107 1.50 -18.48 8.55
CA GLY A 107 0.80 -19.47 7.73
C GLY A 107 -0.65 -19.05 7.44
N ARG A 108 -1.36 -18.56 8.46
CA ARG A 108 -2.74 -18.04 8.32
C ARG A 108 -2.80 -16.80 7.41
N LEU A 109 -1.85 -15.87 7.54
CA LEU A 109 -1.75 -14.69 6.67
C LEU A 109 -1.51 -15.08 5.22
N TRP A 110 -0.56 -15.98 4.96
CA TRP A 110 -0.28 -16.48 3.61
C TRP A 110 -1.50 -17.17 2.98
N HIS A 111 -2.16 -18.03 3.73
CA HIS A 111 -3.37 -18.69 3.28
C HIS A 111 -4.49 -17.68 2.94
N ARG A 112 -4.66 -16.64 3.76
CA ARG A 112 -5.61 -15.56 3.48
C ARG A 112 -5.27 -14.81 2.18
N LEU A 113 -3.98 -14.52 1.94
CA LEU A 113 -3.52 -13.84 0.73
C LEU A 113 -3.75 -14.67 -0.54
N THR A 114 -3.61 -15.99 -0.44
CA THR A 114 -3.70 -16.92 -1.59
C THR A 114 -5.09 -17.49 -1.82
N ARG A 115 -6.07 -17.32 -0.90
CA ARG A 115 -7.44 -17.83 -1.05
C ARG A 115 -8.29 -17.12 -2.10
N GLY A 116 -7.98 -15.90 -2.46
CA GLY A 116 -8.64 -15.20 -3.56
C GLY A 116 -8.10 -15.70 -4.88
N ALA A 117 -8.95 -16.01 -5.87
CA ALA A 117 -8.52 -16.41 -7.21
C ALA A 117 -7.47 -15.41 -7.73
N GLY A 118 -6.21 -15.80 -7.64
CA GLY A 118 -5.07 -15.07 -8.14
C GLY A 118 -5.06 -13.59 -7.76
N SER A 119 -4.92 -13.26 -6.50
CA SER A 119 -5.04 -11.89 -5.99
C SER A 119 -3.99 -10.96 -6.56
N ALA A 120 -4.31 -10.32 -7.68
CA ALA A 120 -3.62 -9.10 -8.03
C ALA A 120 -4.26 -7.99 -7.18
N LEU A 121 -3.69 -7.72 -6.02
CA LEU A 121 -4.01 -6.52 -5.28
C LEU A 121 -3.44 -5.35 -6.08
N GLN A 122 -4.30 -4.43 -6.48
CA GLN A 122 -3.87 -3.14 -7.02
C GLN A 122 -3.93 -2.13 -5.89
N PRO A 123 -2.83 -1.88 -5.26
CA PRO A 123 -2.77 -0.86 -4.27
C PRO A 123 -2.53 0.48 -4.93
N GLY A 124 -3.19 1.47 -4.46
CA GLY A 124 -2.87 2.84 -4.77
C GLY A 124 -2.27 3.50 -3.55
N GLY A 125 -1.26 4.30 -3.73
CA GLY A 125 -0.95 5.28 -2.77
C GLY A 125 0.18 5.06 -1.76
N ALA A 126 0.03 5.56 -0.55
CA ALA A 126 1.08 5.62 0.46
C ALA A 126 1.66 4.25 0.86
N TRP A 127 0.87 3.17 0.79
CA TRP A 127 1.37 1.86 1.14
C TRP A 127 2.34 1.29 0.08
N SER A 128 2.15 1.57 -1.24
CA SER A 128 3.09 1.12 -2.26
C SER A 128 4.47 1.73 -2.04
N THR A 129 4.54 3.02 -1.69
CA THR A 129 5.80 3.69 -1.34
C THR A 129 6.47 3.02 -0.12
N ARG A 130 5.68 2.71 0.92
CA ARG A 130 6.21 2.01 2.10
C ARG A 130 6.63 0.57 1.76
N PHE A 131 5.85 -0.13 0.96
CA PHE A 131 6.16 -1.49 0.52
C PHE A 131 7.43 -1.55 -0.32
N GLU A 132 7.59 -0.64 -1.26
CA GLU A 132 8.81 -0.49 -2.06
C GLU A 132 10.03 -0.12 -1.21
N ALA A 133 9.86 0.71 -0.17
CA ALA A 133 10.93 1.03 0.76
C ALA A 133 11.39 -0.20 1.57
N LEU A 134 10.45 -1.02 2.06
CA LEU A 134 10.76 -2.29 2.73
C LEU A 134 11.47 -3.25 1.77
N TRP A 135 11.06 -3.27 0.51
CA TRP A 135 11.72 -4.10 -0.50
C TRP A 135 13.17 -3.71 -0.74
N ARG A 136 13.42 -2.42 -0.97
CA ARG A 136 14.78 -1.90 -1.15
C ARG A 136 15.65 -2.17 0.07
N PHE A 137 15.09 -2.01 1.27
CA PHE A 137 15.78 -2.38 2.51
C PHE A 137 16.18 -3.86 2.48
N GLY A 138 15.26 -4.78 2.17
CA GLY A 138 15.55 -6.21 2.08
C GLY A 138 16.61 -6.54 1.02
N LEU A 139 16.58 -5.89 -0.16
CA LEU A 139 17.61 -6.06 -1.21
C LEU A 139 19.00 -5.66 -0.73
N VAL A 140 19.11 -4.52 -0.03
CA VAL A 140 20.39 -4.03 0.49
C VAL A 140 20.86 -4.92 1.65
N GLU A 141 19.96 -5.24 2.58
CA GLU A 141 20.29 -6.01 3.78
C GLU A 141 20.80 -7.43 3.44
N GLN A 142 20.21 -8.09 2.42
CA GLN A 142 20.63 -9.45 2.05
C GLN A 142 22.05 -9.51 1.50
N THR A 143 22.59 -8.43 0.94
CA THR A 143 23.95 -8.36 0.43
C THR A 143 24.96 -7.94 1.50
N GLY A 144 24.48 -7.45 2.65
CA GLY A 144 25.29 -7.00 3.77
C GLY A 144 25.86 -8.14 4.60
N ILE A 145 26.82 -7.80 5.46
CA ILE A 145 27.44 -8.70 6.44
C ILE A 145 27.19 -8.24 7.88
N GLN A 146 26.26 -7.31 8.06
CA GLN A 146 26.00 -6.69 9.37
C GLN A 146 25.44 -7.68 10.39
N PRO A 147 25.77 -7.53 11.68
CA PRO A 147 25.16 -8.31 12.74
C PRO A 147 23.64 -8.18 12.72
N GLY A 148 22.92 -9.31 12.88
CA GLY A 148 21.46 -9.31 12.88
C GLY A 148 20.79 -9.33 11.49
N ARG A 149 21.56 -9.42 10.40
CA ARG A 149 21.04 -9.47 9.02
C ARG A 149 19.85 -10.42 8.85
N GLU A 150 19.96 -11.66 9.28
CA GLU A 150 18.89 -12.66 9.14
C GLU A 150 17.62 -12.27 9.93
N ILE A 151 17.79 -11.58 11.08
CA ILE A 151 16.67 -11.03 11.86
C ILE A 151 16.00 -9.89 11.10
N ALA A 152 16.78 -8.98 10.55
CA ALA A 152 16.29 -7.82 9.80
C ALA A 152 15.55 -8.26 8.52
N LEU A 153 16.09 -9.21 7.76
CA LEU A 153 15.44 -9.79 6.59
C LEU A 153 14.09 -10.43 6.94
N ARG A 154 14.05 -11.22 8.01
CA ARG A 154 12.83 -11.87 8.48
C ARG A 154 11.78 -10.85 8.91
N ALA A 155 12.13 -9.90 9.77
CA ALA A 155 11.22 -8.85 10.23
C ALA A 155 10.66 -8.03 9.05
N THR A 156 11.47 -7.78 8.02
CA THR A 156 11.05 -7.10 6.81
C THR A 156 10.02 -7.92 6.02
N ALA A 157 10.27 -9.20 5.78
CA ALA A 157 9.36 -10.09 5.08
C ALA A 157 8.03 -10.26 5.83
N GLU A 158 8.07 -10.44 7.15
CA GLU A 158 6.89 -10.51 8.03
C GLU A 158 6.07 -9.21 7.96
N THR A 159 6.73 -8.05 8.04
CA THR A 159 6.08 -6.75 7.91
C THR A 159 5.41 -6.58 6.55
N MET A 160 6.01 -7.07 5.48
CA MET A 160 5.44 -7.05 4.13
C MET A 160 4.21 -7.95 4.03
N LEU A 161 4.24 -9.16 4.56
CA LEU A 161 3.09 -10.07 4.60
C LEU A 161 1.92 -9.48 5.39
N VAL A 162 2.18 -8.92 6.57
CA VAL A 162 1.17 -8.22 7.38
C VAL A 162 0.58 -7.02 6.63
N THR A 163 1.44 -6.24 5.96
CA THR A 163 1.00 -5.08 5.18
C THR A 163 0.05 -5.50 4.07
N LEU A 164 0.40 -6.53 3.30
CA LEU A 164 -0.44 -7.06 2.22
C LEU A 164 -1.77 -7.64 2.75
N ALA A 165 -1.71 -8.41 3.83
CA ALA A 165 -2.91 -9.05 4.41
C ALA A 165 -3.91 -8.05 5.03
N ARG A 166 -3.45 -6.85 5.39
CA ARG A 166 -4.29 -5.74 5.91
C ARG A 166 -4.88 -4.88 4.80
N LEU A 167 -4.48 -5.08 3.55
CA LEU A 167 -5.13 -4.39 2.44
C LEU A 167 -6.57 -4.90 2.29
N PRO A 168 -7.54 -4.01 2.04
CA PRO A 168 -8.91 -4.44 1.83
C PRO A 168 -8.98 -5.36 0.61
N ALA A 169 -9.59 -6.52 0.79
CA ALA A 169 -9.85 -7.49 -0.26
C ALA A 169 -11.05 -7.02 -1.10
N GLU A 170 -10.93 -5.90 -1.78
CA GLU A 170 -11.97 -5.42 -2.68
C GLU A 170 -11.68 -5.85 -4.10
N ILE A 171 -12.41 -6.84 -4.56
CA ILE A 171 -12.64 -7.11 -5.97
C ILE A 171 -13.77 -6.15 -6.40
N SER A 172 -13.46 -4.89 -6.61
CA SER A 172 -14.37 -3.98 -7.28
C SER A 172 -13.97 -3.85 -8.75
N PRO A 173 -14.91 -4.01 -9.71
CA PRO A 173 -14.64 -3.76 -11.12
C PRO A 173 -14.34 -2.28 -11.41
N ASP A 174 -14.60 -1.38 -10.48
CA ASP A 174 -14.38 0.05 -10.63
C ASP A 174 -12.94 0.47 -10.25
N LEU A 175 -12.07 0.52 -11.24
CA LEU A 175 -10.70 1.02 -11.09
C LEU A 175 -10.65 2.48 -10.61
N ALA A 176 -11.62 3.29 -11.01
CA ALA A 176 -11.68 4.70 -10.65
C ALA A 176 -12.06 4.88 -9.17
N GLY A 177 -13.05 4.12 -8.68
CA GLY A 177 -13.42 4.09 -7.27
C GLY A 177 -12.27 3.61 -6.38
N ARG A 178 -11.51 2.60 -6.80
CA ARG A 178 -10.33 2.12 -6.07
C ARG A 178 -9.22 3.17 -5.93
N ARG A 179 -8.99 3.95 -6.99
CA ARG A 179 -8.00 5.04 -6.94
C ARG A 179 -8.43 6.14 -5.96
N VAL A 180 -9.72 6.46 -5.92
CA VAL A 180 -10.27 7.40 -4.93
C VAL A 180 -10.16 6.84 -3.52
N ALA A 181 -10.54 5.58 -3.29
CA ALA A 181 -10.38 4.92 -1.99
C ALA A 181 -8.90 4.91 -1.52
N GLY A 182 -7.95 4.78 -2.46
CA GLY A 182 -6.51 4.95 -2.20
C GLY A 182 -6.20 6.31 -1.62
N VAL A 183 -6.67 7.39 -2.27
CA VAL A 183 -6.46 8.76 -1.78
C VAL A 183 -7.11 8.99 -0.41
N VAL A 184 -8.29 8.43 -0.15
CA VAL A 184 -8.95 8.55 1.16
C VAL A 184 -8.10 7.91 2.27
N ARG A 185 -7.51 6.73 2.03
CA ARG A 185 -6.58 6.11 2.98
C ARG A 185 -5.33 6.93 3.20
N ASP A 186 -4.76 7.49 2.12
CA ASP A 186 -3.57 8.35 2.21
C ASP A 186 -3.86 9.61 3.04
N LEU A 187 -5.01 10.24 2.81
CA LEU A 187 -5.48 11.39 3.61
C LEU A 187 -5.60 11.03 5.09
N ALA A 188 -6.18 9.89 5.43
CA ALA A 188 -6.32 9.45 6.81
C ALA A 188 -4.97 9.24 7.51
N ALA A 189 -3.94 8.81 6.75
CA ALA A 189 -2.60 8.57 7.28
C ALA A 189 -1.71 9.83 7.32
N THR A 190 -1.94 10.81 6.43
CA THR A 190 -1.03 11.95 6.21
C THR A 190 -1.75 13.29 6.10
N PHE A 191 -2.91 13.44 6.73
CA PHE A 191 -3.75 14.66 6.67
C PHE A 191 -3.01 15.94 7.10
N TYR A 192 -1.99 15.84 7.93
CA TYR A 192 -1.15 16.93 8.40
C TYR A 192 -0.19 17.48 7.32
N GLU A 193 0.06 16.72 6.26
CA GLU A 193 0.86 17.18 5.12
C GLU A 193 0.12 18.25 4.28
N PRO A 194 0.85 19.00 3.42
CA PRO A 194 0.24 20.00 2.54
C PRO A 194 -0.55 19.34 1.38
N TRP A 195 -1.72 18.81 1.70
CA TRP A 195 -2.65 18.30 0.72
C TRP A 195 -3.39 19.41 -0.02
N SER A 196 -3.51 19.24 -1.34
CA SER A 196 -4.33 20.06 -2.21
C SER A 196 -5.21 19.18 -3.08
N LEU A 197 -6.28 19.73 -3.65
CA LEU A 197 -7.12 19.00 -4.61
C LEU A 197 -6.29 18.53 -5.81
N ASP A 198 -5.32 19.33 -6.28
CA ASP A 198 -4.45 18.97 -7.40
C ASP A 198 -3.55 17.80 -7.06
N ARG A 199 -2.95 17.80 -5.86
CA ARG A 199 -2.15 16.68 -5.37
C ARG A 199 -3.00 15.41 -5.30
N ALA A 200 -4.23 15.50 -4.81
CA ALA A 200 -5.15 14.38 -4.73
C ALA A 200 -5.55 13.85 -6.12
N CYS A 201 -5.83 14.74 -7.07
CA CYS A 201 -6.14 14.40 -8.45
C CYS A 201 -4.97 13.73 -9.16
N ALA A 202 -3.76 14.28 -9.03
CA ALA A 202 -2.54 13.69 -9.58
C ALA A 202 -2.30 12.28 -8.99
N ARG A 203 -2.51 12.12 -7.69
CA ARG A 203 -2.40 10.85 -6.99
C ARG A 203 -3.39 9.80 -7.49
N ALA A 204 -4.63 10.20 -7.80
CA ALA A 204 -5.66 9.34 -8.35
C ALA A 204 -5.50 9.13 -9.87
N GLY A 205 -4.67 9.92 -10.56
CA GLY A 205 -4.57 9.92 -12.02
C GLY A 205 -5.87 10.33 -12.70
N MET A 206 -6.53 11.38 -12.18
CA MET A 206 -7.85 11.84 -12.63
C MET A 206 -7.92 13.34 -12.82
N SER A 207 -8.85 13.81 -13.69
CA SER A 207 -9.21 15.22 -13.76
C SER A 207 -9.93 15.67 -12.48
N ARG A 208 -9.82 16.96 -12.12
CA ARG A 208 -10.51 17.56 -10.95
C ARG A 208 -12.01 17.23 -10.91
N ARG A 209 -12.70 17.35 -12.05
CA ARG A 209 -14.15 17.08 -12.16
C ARG A 209 -14.47 15.62 -11.84
N HIS A 210 -13.74 14.68 -12.42
CA HIS A 210 -13.98 13.25 -12.24
C HIS A 210 -13.64 12.82 -10.80
N PHE A 211 -12.49 13.23 -10.30
CA PHE A 211 -12.08 12.97 -8.92
C PHE A 211 -13.09 13.50 -7.91
N SER A 212 -13.50 14.79 -8.00
CA SER A 212 -14.44 15.39 -7.05
C SER A 212 -15.80 14.67 -7.03
N LYS A 213 -16.30 14.25 -8.20
CA LYS A 213 -17.55 13.47 -8.30
C LYS A 213 -17.43 12.12 -7.57
N LEU A 214 -16.37 11.37 -7.87
CA LEU A 214 -16.17 10.05 -7.27
C LEU A 214 -15.80 10.14 -5.78
N PHE A 215 -15.00 11.13 -5.39
CA PHE A 215 -14.62 11.35 -4.00
C PHE A 215 -15.86 11.65 -3.14
N ARG A 216 -16.75 12.53 -3.63
CA ARG A 216 -18.01 12.83 -2.93
C ARG A 216 -18.94 11.62 -2.89
N ALA A 217 -19.01 10.85 -3.94
CA ALA A 217 -19.80 9.60 -3.96
C ALA A 217 -19.26 8.56 -2.95
N HIS A 218 -17.94 8.50 -2.77
CA HIS A 218 -17.28 7.56 -1.86
C HIS A 218 -17.31 7.99 -0.39
N THR A 219 -17.15 9.30 -0.10
CA THR A 219 -16.99 9.82 1.27
C THR A 219 -18.22 10.58 1.79
N GLY A 220 -19.17 10.87 0.92
CA GLY A 220 -20.32 11.75 1.23
C GLY A 220 -19.97 13.25 1.32
N ARG A 221 -18.69 13.64 1.19
CA ARG A 221 -18.19 15.00 1.41
C ARG A 221 -17.30 15.47 0.27
N SER A 222 -17.07 16.78 0.17
CA SER A 222 -16.02 17.27 -0.72
C SER A 222 -14.62 16.91 -0.18
N PHE A 223 -13.60 16.95 -1.04
CA PHE A 223 -12.21 16.70 -0.64
C PHE A 223 -11.74 17.67 0.48
N LEU A 224 -12.04 18.95 0.34
CA LEU A 224 -11.64 19.97 1.32
C LEU A 224 -12.37 19.79 2.65
N ASP A 225 -13.67 19.49 2.63
CA ASP A 225 -14.44 19.24 3.86
C ASP A 225 -13.93 18.00 4.58
N HIS A 226 -13.61 16.94 3.83
CA HIS A 226 -13.07 15.71 4.40
C HIS A 226 -11.70 15.92 5.05
N LEU A 227 -10.79 16.62 4.37
CA LEU A 227 -9.47 16.98 4.91
C LEU A 227 -9.60 17.89 6.15
N THR A 228 -10.50 18.88 6.10
CA THR A 228 -10.77 19.78 7.23
C THR A 228 -11.29 19.01 8.44
N GLU A 229 -12.20 18.06 8.24
CA GLU A 229 -12.74 17.22 9.31
C GLU A 229 -11.64 16.37 9.97
N LEU A 230 -10.77 15.72 9.18
CA LEU A 230 -9.66 14.95 9.72
C LEU A 230 -8.74 15.82 10.59
N ARG A 231 -8.36 16.98 10.09
CA ARG A 231 -7.48 17.93 10.80
C ARG A 231 -8.10 18.45 12.08
N LEU A 232 -9.36 18.88 12.02
CA LEU A 232 -10.05 19.44 13.18
C LEU A 232 -10.32 18.38 14.26
N THR A 233 -10.69 17.16 13.84
CA THR A 233 -10.87 16.03 14.78
C THR A 233 -9.56 15.67 15.47
N HIS A 234 -8.44 15.68 14.74
CA HIS A 234 -7.12 15.44 15.31
C HIS A 234 -6.72 16.55 16.30
N ALA A 235 -6.91 17.83 15.92
CA ALA A 235 -6.63 18.97 16.79
C ALA A 235 -7.45 18.92 18.08
N ALA A 236 -8.75 18.63 17.99
CA ALA A 236 -9.62 18.49 19.15
C ALA A 236 -9.13 17.38 20.10
N ARG A 237 -8.71 16.21 19.55
CA ARG A 237 -8.14 15.13 20.35
C ARG A 237 -6.87 15.55 21.07
N LEU A 238 -5.93 16.23 20.39
CA LEU A 238 -4.70 16.73 21.01
C LEU A 238 -4.97 17.74 22.14
N LEU A 239 -6.00 18.58 21.98
CA LEU A 239 -6.41 19.51 23.02
C LEU A 239 -7.02 18.78 24.23
N GLU A 240 -7.86 17.77 23.99
CA GLU A 240 -8.46 16.96 25.06
C GLU A 240 -7.44 16.17 25.90
N GLU A 241 -6.34 15.73 25.27
CA GLU A 241 -5.23 15.06 25.94
C GLU A 241 -4.43 16.00 26.85
N ASN A 242 -4.68 17.30 26.78
CA ASN A 242 -4.05 18.38 27.59
C ASN A 242 -2.52 18.38 27.54
N ARG A 243 -1.93 17.85 26.47
CA ARG A 243 -0.47 17.75 26.26
C ARG A 243 0.05 18.77 25.25
N HIS A 244 -0.84 19.48 24.59
CA HIS A 244 -0.52 20.42 23.51
C HIS A 244 -1.14 21.79 23.75
N SER A 245 -0.39 22.85 23.45
CA SER A 245 -0.97 24.20 23.33
C SER A 245 -1.90 24.25 22.10
N ILE A 246 -2.81 25.21 22.07
CA ILE A 246 -3.71 25.42 20.93
C ILE A 246 -2.91 25.62 19.63
N ILE A 247 -1.81 26.37 19.72
CA ILE A 247 -0.90 26.58 18.60
C ILE A 247 -0.24 25.27 18.17
N GLY A 248 0.25 24.49 19.10
CA GLY A 248 0.85 23.18 18.84
C GLY A 248 -0.14 22.20 18.21
N ALA A 249 -1.37 22.14 18.71
CA ALA A 249 -2.42 21.29 18.15
C ALA A 249 -2.79 21.70 16.72
N ALA A 250 -2.86 23.02 16.42
CA ALA A 250 -3.12 23.53 15.08
C ALA A 250 -2.02 23.13 14.09
N PHE A 251 -0.75 23.38 14.41
CA PHE A 251 0.38 23.05 13.54
C PHE A 251 0.53 21.54 13.35
N SER A 252 0.41 20.74 14.40
CA SER A 252 0.47 19.26 14.32
C SER A 252 -0.67 18.66 13.50
N SER A 253 -1.76 19.42 13.31
CA SER A 253 -2.89 19.04 12.46
C SER A 253 -2.79 19.57 11.03
N GLY A 254 -1.67 20.22 10.66
CA GLY A 254 -1.39 20.71 9.30
C GLY A 254 -1.99 22.08 8.96
N TYR A 255 -2.27 22.92 9.97
CA TYR A 255 -2.66 24.32 9.76
C TYR A 255 -1.44 25.22 9.85
N GLY A 256 -1.13 25.94 8.75
CA GLY A 256 -0.07 26.96 8.72
C GLY A 256 -0.56 28.35 9.12
N ASP A 257 -1.88 28.56 9.16
CA ASP A 257 -2.53 29.84 9.53
C ASP A 257 -3.48 29.61 10.70
N LEU A 258 -3.17 30.25 11.83
CA LEU A 258 -3.97 30.16 13.05
C LEU A 258 -5.35 30.83 12.91
N SER A 259 -5.45 31.96 12.20
CA SER A 259 -6.72 32.63 12.00
C SER A 259 -7.70 31.75 11.23
N HIS A 260 -7.19 31.06 10.20
CA HIS A 260 -7.95 30.09 9.45
C HIS A 260 -8.37 28.89 10.32
N PHE A 261 -7.46 28.35 11.14
CA PHE A 261 -7.75 27.29 12.10
C PHE A 261 -8.86 27.68 13.08
N TYR A 262 -8.74 28.85 13.74
CA TYR A 262 -9.74 29.31 14.71
C TYR A 262 -11.13 29.45 14.10
N ARG A 263 -11.23 30.01 12.89
CA ARG A 263 -12.49 30.16 12.16
C ARG A 263 -13.12 28.78 11.87
N LEU A 264 -12.36 27.83 11.31
CA LEU A 264 -12.86 26.50 10.98
C LEU A 264 -13.23 25.71 12.24
N PHE A 265 -12.42 25.80 13.30
CA PHE A 265 -12.68 25.14 14.57
C PHE A 265 -14.00 25.62 15.20
N ARG A 266 -14.20 26.95 15.24
CA ARG A 266 -15.45 27.55 15.72
C ARG A 266 -16.66 27.11 14.88
N THR A 267 -16.52 27.09 13.56
CA THR A 267 -17.60 26.64 12.66
C THR A 267 -17.96 25.18 12.94
N ARG A 268 -16.97 24.32 13.20
CA ARG A 268 -17.18 22.87 13.41
C ARG A 268 -17.69 22.53 14.80
N PHE A 269 -17.16 23.17 15.84
CA PHE A 269 -17.44 22.84 17.25
C PHE A 269 -18.29 23.87 17.99
N GLY A 270 -18.72 24.94 17.32
CA GLY A 270 -19.58 25.98 17.88
C GLY A 270 -18.84 27.02 18.72
N HIS A 271 -17.64 26.73 19.21
CA HIS A 271 -16.83 27.60 20.07
C HIS A 271 -15.38 27.69 19.58
N PRO A 272 -14.67 28.79 19.88
CA PRO A 272 -13.22 28.86 19.70
C PRO A 272 -12.52 27.78 20.53
N PRO A 273 -11.30 27.34 20.13
CA PRO A 273 -10.60 26.23 20.78
C PRO A 273 -10.47 26.35 22.29
N ARG A 274 -10.16 27.54 22.81
CA ARG A 274 -10.03 27.80 24.26
C ARG A 274 -11.34 27.59 25.01
N THR A 275 -12.40 28.24 24.58
CA THR A 275 -13.73 28.11 25.21
C THR A 275 -14.31 26.70 25.09
N TRP A 276 -14.03 26.05 23.98
CA TRP A 276 -14.40 24.66 23.75
C TRP A 276 -13.72 23.72 24.76
N LEU A 277 -12.42 23.91 25.01
CA LEU A 277 -11.64 23.11 25.95
C LEU A 277 -12.11 23.33 27.40
N GLU A 278 -12.35 24.58 27.79
CA GLU A 278 -12.90 24.94 29.13
C GLU A 278 -14.22 24.19 29.38
N LYS A 279 -15.17 24.25 28.43
CA LYS A 279 -16.45 23.54 28.54
C LYS A 279 -16.30 22.02 28.67
N ARG A 280 -15.40 21.43 27.89
CA ARG A 280 -15.12 19.99 27.96
C ARG A 280 -14.51 19.55 29.27
N GLN A 281 -13.70 20.39 29.89
CA GLN A 281 -13.13 20.13 31.23
C GLN A 281 -14.22 20.19 32.30
N ASP A 282 -15.13 21.17 32.26
CA ASP A 282 -16.25 21.29 33.17
C ASP A 282 -17.20 20.07 33.06
N GLU A 283 -17.54 19.63 31.86
CA GLU A 283 -18.37 18.45 31.61
C GLU A 283 -17.74 17.18 32.22
N ARG A 284 -16.43 17.00 32.09
CA ARG A 284 -15.69 15.85 32.66
C ARG A 284 -15.64 15.86 34.19
N VAL A 285 -15.59 17.05 34.81
CA VAL A 285 -15.64 17.19 36.27
C VAL A 285 -17.04 16.82 36.81
N LEU A 286 -18.09 17.23 36.08
CA LEU A 286 -19.49 16.90 36.47
C LEU A 286 -19.83 15.39 36.31
N GLN A 287 -19.23 14.70 35.35
CA GLN A 287 -19.44 13.26 35.15
C GLN A 287 -18.64 12.37 36.11
N ARG A 288 -17.73 12.92 36.88
CA ARG A 288 -16.94 12.19 37.91
C ARG A 288 -17.49 12.34 39.29
N LYS A 289 -18.54 13.15 39.49
CA LYS A 289 -19.31 13.29 40.73
C LYS A 289 -20.61 12.45 40.67
#